data_03bc5ef4a9920d93829b63382955e7ca
#
_entry.id   03bc5ef4a9920d93829b63382955e7ca
#
_cell.length_a   1.000
_cell.length_b   1.000
_cell.length_c   1.000
_cell.angle_alpha   90.00
_cell.angle_beta   90.00
_cell.angle_gamma   90.00
#
_symmetry.space_group_name_H-M   'P 1'
#
loop_
_entity.id
_entity.type
_entity.pdbx_description
1 polymer ?
#
loop_
_entity_poly.entity_id
_entity_poly.type
_entity_poly.pdbx_seq_one_letter_code
_entity_poly.pdbx_strand_id
1 'polypeptide(L)'
;HLLYTMLTQEDGIVPAIVVKICGSTNAILADVRHLLDEKPKIFGDTAHTNLSSSLEHALVMAESYSKKLKDEYVSTEHFLLALAEDGGKVGDVLKAHGINTKTILEALRESRGNARVTSENPESTFNALDKYCLDLTSQARAEKLDPVIGRDDEIRRVMQVLSRRTKNNPVLIGEPGVGKTAIVEGLARRIALNDVPDSLKGKRVLSLDLGALVAGAKYRGEFEERLKAV
;
A
#
# COMPACT_ATOMS: atom_id res chain seq x y z
N HIS A 1 -4.57 -14.84 17.83
CA HIS A 1 -3.71 -15.35 16.76
C HIS A 1 -3.92 -14.59 15.44
N LEU A 2 -5.16 -14.53 14.89
CA LEU A 2 -5.45 -13.87 13.61
C LEU A 2 -4.89 -12.43 13.57
N LEU A 3 -5.20 -11.58 14.56
CA LEU A 3 -4.70 -10.20 14.61
C LEU A 3 -3.17 -10.16 14.62
N TYR A 4 -2.51 -11.05 15.39
CA TYR A 4 -1.06 -11.11 15.43
C TYR A 4 -0.47 -11.39 14.03
N THR A 5 -1.01 -12.42 13.34
CA THR A 5 -0.55 -12.78 11.99
C THR A 5 -0.77 -11.63 11.00
N MET A 6 -1.94 -10.98 11.02
CA MET A 6 -2.21 -9.83 10.15
C MET A 6 -1.28 -8.65 10.41
N LEU A 7 -0.90 -8.39 11.68
CA LEU A 7 0.03 -7.30 12.04
C LEU A 7 1.49 -7.61 11.69
N THR A 8 1.87 -8.89 11.56
CA THR A 8 3.23 -9.33 11.20
C THR A 8 3.40 -9.63 9.72
N GLN A 9 2.35 -9.53 8.94
CA GLN A 9 2.39 -9.78 7.50
C GLN A 9 3.19 -8.67 6.81
N GLU A 10 4.26 -9.07 6.13
CA GLU A 10 5.02 -8.16 5.26
C GLU A 10 4.09 -7.69 4.11
N ASP A 11 4.12 -6.41 3.79
CA ASP A 11 3.30 -5.79 2.74
C ASP A 11 1.77 -5.90 2.91
N GLY A 12 1.26 -6.30 4.07
CA GLY A 12 -0.17 -6.39 4.35
C GLY A 12 -0.84 -5.01 4.49
N ILE A 13 -2.13 -4.94 4.14
CA ILE A 13 -2.92 -3.71 4.31
C ILE A 13 -3.12 -3.37 5.80
N VAL A 14 -3.24 -4.37 6.67
CA VAL A 14 -3.50 -4.17 8.11
C VAL A 14 -2.36 -3.43 8.81
N PRO A 15 -1.07 -3.81 8.66
CA PRO A 15 0.04 -3.03 9.21
C PRO A 15 0.03 -1.58 8.71
N ALA A 16 -0.23 -1.35 7.44
CA ALA A 16 -0.26 -0.01 6.85
C ALA A 16 -1.36 0.87 7.47
N ILE A 17 -2.58 0.32 7.67
CA ILE A 17 -3.69 1.00 8.33
C ILE A 17 -3.32 1.33 9.78
N VAL A 18 -2.76 0.37 10.51
CA VAL A 18 -2.37 0.54 11.92
C VAL A 18 -1.28 1.60 12.08
N VAL A 19 -0.24 1.57 11.23
CA VAL A 19 0.81 2.60 11.23
C VAL A 19 0.21 3.98 10.95
N LYS A 20 -0.75 4.08 10.05
CA LYS A 20 -1.41 5.35 9.72
C LYS A 20 -2.23 5.91 10.87
N ILE A 21 -2.86 5.05 11.68
CA ILE A 21 -3.68 5.46 12.82
C ILE A 21 -2.82 5.78 14.05
N CYS A 22 -1.85 4.92 14.37
CA CYS A 22 -1.08 4.98 15.65
C CYS A 22 0.40 5.32 15.46
N GLY A 23 0.90 5.44 14.22
CA GLY A 23 2.31 5.71 13.92
C GLY A 23 3.24 4.48 14.00
N SER A 24 2.85 3.40 14.68
CA SER A 24 3.66 2.17 14.82
C SER A 24 2.80 0.97 15.17
N THR A 25 3.20 -0.22 14.69
CA THR A 25 2.58 -1.51 15.05
C THR A 25 3.16 -2.13 16.33
N ASN A 26 4.32 -1.67 16.80
CA ASN A 26 5.10 -2.34 17.85
C ASN A 26 4.37 -2.45 19.18
N ALA A 27 3.70 -1.39 19.62
CA ALA A 27 2.97 -1.38 20.88
C ALA A 27 1.79 -2.36 20.87
N ILE A 28 1.02 -2.36 19.79
CA ILE A 28 -0.12 -3.28 19.60
C ILE A 28 0.35 -4.73 19.52
N LEU A 29 1.45 -4.98 18.81
CA LEU A 29 2.06 -6.31 18.73
C LEU A 29 2.48 -6.83 20.11
N ALA A 30 3.05 -5.97 20.96
CA ALA A 30 3.43 -6.33 22.33
C ALA A 30 2.20 -6.73 23.15
N ASP A 31 1.11 -5.93 23.11
CA ASP A 31 -0.12 -6.21 23.84
C ASP A 31 -0.82 -7.48 23.35
N VAL A 32 -0.88 -7.67 22.03
CA VAL A 32 -1.43 -8.89 21.42
C VAL A 32 -0.60 -10.12 21.79
N ARG A 33 0.72 -9.98 21.83
CA ARG A 33 1.62 -11.07 22.26
C ARG A 33 1.38 -11.44 23.72
N HIS A 34 1.23 -10.44 24.59
CA HIS A 34 0.89 -10.67 26.00
C HIS A 34 -0.43 -11.44 26.13
N LEU A 35 -1.48 -11.04 25.39
CA LEU A 35 -2.76 -11.78 25.36
C LEU A 35 -2.63 -13.23 24.87
N LEU A 36 -1.69 -13.51 23.96
CA LEU A 36 -1.42 -14.88 23.49
C LEU A 36 -0.67 -15.70 24.53
N ASP A 37 0.26 -15.09 25.27
CA ASP A 37 1.04 -15.78 26.29
C ASP A 37 0.20 -16.13 27.53
N GLU A 38 -0.87 -15.35 27.82
CA GLU A 38 -1.86 -15.67 28.88
C GLU A 38 -2.72 -16.90 28.54
N LYS A 39 -2.79 -17.33 27.27
CA LYS A 39 -3.62 -18.45 26.88
C LYS A 39 -2.99 -19.79 27.28
N PRO A 40 -3.79 -20.78 27.72
CA PRO A 40 -3.28 -22.11 28.03
C PRO A 40 -2.69 -22.75 26.75
N LYS A 41 -1.49 -23.30 26.88
CA LYS A 41 -0.80 -24.02 25.80
C LYS A 41 -1.03 -25.52 25.97
N ILE A 42 -1.55 -26.17 24.93
CA ILE A 42 -1.76 -27.63 24.90
C ILE A 42 -0.60 -28.25 24.11
N PHE A 43 0.04 -29.21 24.68
CA PHE A 43 1.13 -29.97 24.08
C PHE A 43 0.72 -31.43 23.91
N GLY A 44 1.00 -32.05 22.77
CA GLY A 44 0.78 -33.46 22.48
C GLY A 44 0.25 -33.74 21.08
N ASP A 45 0.45 -34.94 20.57
CA ASP A 45 0.10 -35.35 19.20
C ASP A 45 -1.42 -35.44 18.95
N THR A 46 -2.23 -35.37 20.01
CA THR A 46 -3.71 -35.44 19.94
C THR A 46 -4.40 -34.06 20.00
N ALA A 47 -3.62 -32.98 19.97
CA ALA A 47 -4.18 -31.62 20.01
C ALA A 47 -4.90 -31.28 18.70
N HIS A 48 -6.23 -31.31 18.69
CA HIS A 48 -7.03 -30.83 17.57
C HIS A 48 -7.16 -29.31 17.64
N THR A 49 -6.82 -28.63 16.55
CA THR A 49 -7.00 -27.19 16.42
C THR A 49 -8.41 -26.90 15.96
N ASN A 50 -9.23 -26.32 16.83
CA ASN A 50 -10.59 -25.89 16.50
C ASN A 50 -10.66 -24.35 16.43
N LEU A 51 -11.55 -23.84 15.60
CA LEU A 51 -11.88 -22.42 15.59
C LEU A 51 -12.57 -22.07 16.92
N SER A 52 -12.22 -20.91 17.48
CA SER A 52 -12.95 -20.38 18.63
C SER A 52 -14.23 -19.70 18.17
N SER A 53 -15.28 -19.71 19.00
CA SER A 53 -16.55 -19.02 18.70
C SER A 53 -16.36 -17.51 18.40
N SER A 54 -15.39 -16.86 19.03
CA SER A 54 -15.04 -15.48 18.69
C SER A 54 -14.44 -15.34 17.28
N LEU A 55 -13.67 -16.33 16.83
CA LEU A 55 -13.14 -16.30 15.45
C LEU A 55 -14.25 -16.59 14.44
N GLU A 56 -15.14 -17.53 14.73
CA GLU A 56 -16.32 -17.80 13.89
C GLU A 56 -17.21 -16.54 13.74
N HIS A 57 -17.44 -15.84 14.85
CA HIS A 57 -18.18 -14.58 14.84
C HIS A 57 -17.44 -13.51 13.98
N ALA A 58 -16.12 -13.39 14.12
CA ALA A 58 -15.32 -12.45 13.34
C ALA A 58 -15.37 -12.76 11.82
N LEU A 59 -15.42 -14.05 11.43
CA LEU A 59 -15.59 -14.46 10.03
C LEU A 59 -16.94 -13.97 9.46
N VAL A 60 -18.02 -14.19 10.19
CA VAL A 60 -19.36 -13.73 9.77
C VAL A 60 -19.43 -12.20 9.68
N MET A 61 -18.85 -11.50 10.65
CA MET A 61 -18.81 -10.05 10.65
C MET A 61 -17.95 -9.50 9.51
N ALA A 62 -16.82 -10.12 9.20
CA ALA A 62 -15.97 -9.73 8.08
C ALA A 62 -16.70 -9.84 6.74
N GLU A 63 -17.49 -10.90 6.53
CA GLU A 63 -18.38 -11.04 5.36
C GLU A 63 -19.45 -9.93 5.31
N SER A 64 -20.03 -9.55 6.46
CA SER A 64 -20.95 -8.42 6.52
C SER A 64 -20.30 -7.11 6.11
N TYR A 65 -19.04 -6.88 6.53
CA TYR A 65 -18.28 -5.69 6.14
C TYR A 65 -17.91 -5.67 4.65
N SER A 66 -17.53 -6.80 4.04
CA SER A 66 -17.29 -6.86 2.59
C SER A 66 -18.53 -6.44 1.80
N LYS A 67 -19.71 -6.92 2.20
CA LYS A 67 -21.00 -6.51 1.60
C LYS A 67 -21.32 -5.04 1.79
N LYS A 68 -21.07 -4.47 2.99
CA LYS A 68 -21.24 -3.03 3.27
C LYS A 68 -20.33 -2.14 2.42
N LEU A 69 -19.09 -2.59 2.19
CA LEU A 69 -18.10 -1.89 1.36
C LEU A 69 -18.26 -2.18 -0.14
N LYS A 70 -19.18 -3.09 -0.50
CA LYS A 70 -19.45 -3.55 -1.87
C LYS A 70 -18.23 -4.21 -2.52
N ASP A 71 -17.45 -4.91 -1.72
CA ASP A 71 -16.32 -5.72 -2.13
C ASP A 71 -16.78 -7.13 -2.52
N GLU A 72 -16.15 -7.73 -3.54
CA GLU A 72 -16.50 -9.07 -4.03
C GLU A 72 -15.87 -10.17 -3.19
N TYR A 73 -14.74 -9.88 -2.55
CA TYR A 73 -13.99 -10.80 -1.71
C TYR A 73 -13.82 -10.25 -0.30
N VAL A 74 -13.75 -11.16 0.67
CA VAL A 74 -13.37 -10.82 2.05
C VAL A 74 -11.86 -10.77 2.13
N SER A 75 -11.31 -9.65 2.60
CA SER A 75 -9.87 -9.45 2.78
C SER A 75 -9.51 -9.06 4.23
N THR A 76 -8.24 -8.89 4.51
CA THR A 76 -7.72 -8.73 5.88
C THR A 76 -8.25 -7.48 6.59
N GLU A 77 -8.56 -6.39 5.85
CA GLU A 77 -9.18 -5.19 6.43
C GLU A 77 -10.60 -5.43 6.94
N HIS A 78 -11.37 -6.35 6.31
CA HIS A 78 -12.69 -6.71 6.80
C HIS A 78 -12.60 -7.45 8.14
N PHE A 79 -11.58 -8.29 8.32
CA PHE A 79 -11.29 -8.91 9.60
C PHE A 79 -10.86 -7.90 10.65
N LEU A 80 -10.06 -6.90 10.28
CA LEU A 80 -9.67 -5.83 11.21
C LEU A 80 -10.89 -5.04 11.69
N LEU A 81 -11.82 -4.72 10.79
CA LEU A 81 -13.10 -4.07 11.13
C LEU A 81 -13.94 -4.94 12.07
N ALA A 82 -14.06 -6.23 11.77
CA ALA A 82 -14.79 -7.18 12.60
C ALA A 82 -14.19 -7.30 14.00
N LEU A 83 -12.87 -7.40 14.12
CA LEU A 83 -12.17 -7.47 15.40
C LEU A 83 -12.26 -6.16 16.21
N ALA A 84 -12.31 -5.01 15.56
CA ALA A 84 -12.46 -3.72 16.22
C ALA A 84 -13.88 -3.48 16.76
N GLU A 85 -14.90 -4.10 16.13
CA GLU A 85 -16.29 -4.07 16.60
C GLU A 85 -16.54 -5.09 17.72
N ASP A 86 -15.78 -6.20 17.73
CA ASP A 86 -15.90 -7.26 18.72
C ASP A 86 -15.64 -6.70 20.14
N GLY A 87 -16.53 -7.04 21.08
CA GLY A 87 -16.44 -6.62 22.49
C GLY A 87 -15.46 -7.44 23.35
N GLY A 88 -14.60 -8.27 22.71
CA GLY A 88 -13.65 -9.12 23.41
C GLY A 88 -12.29 -8.43 23.69
N LYS A 89 -11.39 -9.17 24.40
CA LYS A 89 -10.03 -8.67 24.74
C LYS A 89 -9.25 -8.07 23.56
N VAL A 90 -9.45 -8.59 22.35
CA VAL A 90 -8.80 -8.09 21.12
C VAL A 90 -9.35 -6.72 20.74
N GLY A 91 -10.68 -6.55 20.78
CA GLY A 91 -11.33 -5.27 20.55
C GLY A 91 -10.92 -4.20 21.57
N ASP A 92 -10.76 -4.60 22.83
CA ASP A 92 -10.29 -3.68 23.89
C ASP A 92 -8.86 -3.20 23.65
N VAL A 93 -7.95 -4.09 23.23
CA VAL A 93 -6.58 -3.71 22.82
C VAL A 93 -6.62 -2.74 21.65
N LEU A 94 -7.38 -3.03 20.58
CA LEU A 94 -7.49 -2.13 19.44
C LEU A 94 -8.02 -0.75 19.85
N LYS A 95 -9.06 -0.69 20.69
CA LYS A 95 -9.63 0.56 21.21
C LYS A 95 -8.64 1.35 22.06
N ALA A 96 -7.83 0.67 22.89
CA ALA A 96 -6.80 1.32 23.71
C ALA A 96 -5.75 2.06 22.85
N HIS A 97 -5.50 1.58 21.64
CA HIS A 97 -4.62 2.21 20.66
C HIS A 97 -5.36 3.14 19.67
N GLY A 98 -6.62 3.52 19.94
CA GLY A 98 -7.40 4.41 19.10
C GLY A 98 -7.91 3.77 17.79
N ILE A 99 -7.75 2.45 17.64
CA ILE A 99 -8.21 1.70 16.47
C ILE A 99 -9.66 1.28 16.70
N ASN A 100 -10.55 1.90 15.98
CA ASN A 100 -11.98 1.60 16.00
C ASN A 100 -12.51 1.61 14.55
N THR A 101 -13.73 1.15 14.37
CA THR A 101 -14.36 1.05 13.04
C THR A 101 -14.29 2.37 12.25
N LYS A 102 -14.46 3.52 12.93
CA LYS A 102 -14.42 4.83 12.26
C LYS A 102 -13.02 5.17 11.76
N THR A 103 -12.00 5.04 12.63
CA THR A 103 -10.60 5.36 12.26
C THR A 103 -10.07 4.40 11.20
N ILE A 104 -10.47 3.12 11.23
CA ILE A 104 -10.13 2.15 10.19
C ILE A 104 -10.76 2.56 8.85
N LEU A 105 -12.05 2.91 8.82
CA LEU A 105 -12.74 3.32 7.59
C LEU A 105 -12.17 4.63 7.00
N GLU A 106 -11.77 5.58 7.85
CA GLU A 106 -11.09 6.81 7.41
C GLU A 106 -9.72 6.47 6.78
N ALA A 107 -8.90 5.66 7.45
CA ALA A 107 -7.60 5.22 6.93
C ALA A 107 -7.73 4.41 5.63
N LEU A 108 -8.75 3.55 5.51
CA LEU A 108 -9.07 2.80 4.30
C LEU A 108 -9.42 3.72 3.13
N ARG A 109 -10.29 4.71 3.35
CA ARG A 109 -10.67 5.67 2.30
C ARG A 109 -9.47 6.43 1.76
N GLU A 110 -8.56 6.82 2.62
CA GLU A 110 -7.34 7.52 2.22
C GLU A 110 -6.34 6.59 1.49
N SER A 111 -6.28 5.31 1.85
CA SER A 111 -5.34 4.34 1.29
C SER A 111 -5.86 3.68 0.01
N ARG A 112 -7.15 3.33 -0.04
CA ARG A 112 -7.79 2.67 -1.18
C ARG A 112 -8.50 3.65 -2.12
N GLY A 113 -8.81 4.87 -1.66
CA GLY A 113 -9.72 5.76 -2.38
C GLY A 113 -11.08 5.09 -2.60
N ASN A 114 -11.51 5.00 -3.86
CA ASN A 114 -12.74 4.30 -4.26
C ASN A 114 -12.50 2.88 -4.83
N ALA A 115 -11.27 2.35 -4.72
CA ALA A 115 -10.97 1.01 -5.21
C ALA A 115 -11.71 -0.05 -4.38
N ARG A 116 -12.24 -1.08 -5.06
CA ARG A 116 -12.93 -2.23 -4.45
C ARG A 116 -12.05 -3.45 -4.49
N VAL A 117 -12.28 -4.37 -3.57
CA VAL A 117 -11.64 -5.69 -3.61
C VAL A 117 -12.38 -6.55 -4.62
N THR A 118 -11.79 -6.71 -5.80
CA THR A 118 -12.32 -7.47 -6.93
C THR A 118 -11.48 -8.69 -7.29
N SER A 119 -10.39 -8.95 -6.56
CA SER A 119 -9.51 -10.10 -6.76
C SER A 119 -9.34 -10.92 -5.49
N GLU A 120 -8.99 -12.21 -5.64
CA GLU A 120 -8.69 -13.10 -4.52
C GLU A 120 -7.41 -12.70 -3.74
N ASN A 121 -6.50 -11.95 -4.39
CA ASN A 121 -5.26 -11.44 -3.79
C ASN A 121 -5.22 -9.90 -3.81
N PRO A 122 -6.09 -9.22 -3.05
CA PRO A 122 -6.16 -7.76 -3.07
C PRO A 122 -4.86 -7.09 -2.57
N GLU A 123 -4.11 -7.77 -1.73
CA GLU A 123 -2.84 -7.28 -1.19
C GLU A 123 -1.73 -7.19 -2.25
N SER A 124 -1.83 -7.97 -3.34
CA SER A 124 -0.89 -7.85 -4.47
C SER A 124 -1.05 -6.54 -5.24
N THR A 125 -2.25 -5.96 -5.20
CA THR A 125 -2.58 -4.69 -5.86
C THR A 125 -2.51 -3.49 -4.91
N PHE A 126 -2.52 -3.78 -3.59
CA PHE A 126 -2.39 -2.76 -2.56
C PHE A 126 -0.96 -2.19 -2.55
N ASN A 127 -0.85 -0.86 -2.51
CA ASN A 127 0.44 -0.17 -2.60
C ASN A 127 1.28 -0.53 -3.84
N ALA A 128 0.61 -0.87 -4.97
CA ALA A 128 1.30 -1.25 -6.20
C ALA A 128 2.34 -0.21 -6.65
N LEU A 129 2.04 1.08 -6.49
CA LEU A 129 2.99 2.17 -6.79
C LEU A 129 4.23 2.11 -5.90
N ASP A 130 4.10 1.81 -4.62
CA ASP A 130 5.24 1.74 -3.70
C ASP A 130 6.03 0.44 -3.87
N LYS A 131 5.38 -0.64 -4.33
CA LYS A 131 6.01 -1.94 -4.60
C LYS A 131 6.77 -1.97 -5.93
N TYR A 132 6.17 -1.40 -6.97
CA TYR A 132 6.66 -1.55 -8.35
C TYR A 132 7.22 -0.26 -8.94
N CYS A 133 7.18 0.85 -8.20
CA CYS A 133 7.70 2.12 -8.68
C CYS A 133 8.71 2.72 -7.70
N LEU A 134 9.72 3.35 -8.26
CA LEU A 134 10.69 4.15 -7.53
C LEU A 134 10.24 5.62 -7.57
N ASP A 135 10.01 6.25 -6.40
CA ASP A 135 9.64 7.67 -6.33
C ASP A 135 10.86 8.58 -6.52
N LEU A 136 11.07 9.03 -7.76
CA LEU A 136 12.16 9.95 -8.10
C LEU A 136 11.99 11.32 -7.45
N THR A 137 10.75 11.76 -7.22
CA THR A 137 10.51 13.07 -6.56
C THR A 137 10.89 13.01 -5.08
N SER A 138 10.62 11.91 -4.40
CA SER A 138 11.09 11.69 -3.02
C SER A 138 12.61 11.58 -2.95
N GLN A 139 13.24 10.89 -3.90
CA GLN A 139 14.70 10.83 -3.97
C GLN A 139 15.32 12.20 -4.23
N ALA A 140 14.70 13.00 -5.10
CA ALA A 140 15.13 14.37 -5.35
C ALA A 140 15.06 15.26 -4.09
N ARG A 141 13.98 15.13 -3.31
CA ARG A 141 13.85 15.84 -2.01
C ARG A 141 14.87 15.39 -0.98
N ALA A 142 15.26 14.13 -1.01
CA ALA A 142 16.29 13.56 -0.16
C ALA A 142 17.72 13.77 -0.69
N GLU A 143 17.89 14.57 -1.76
CA GLU A 143 19.17 14.88 -2.42
C GLU A 143 19.96 13.62 -2.88
N LYS A 144 19.24 12.54 -3.20
CA LYS A 144 19.83 11.26 -3.64
C LYS A 144 20.01 11.16 -5.16
N LEU A 145 19.51 12.13 -5.93
CA LEU A 145 19.68 12.16 -7.38
C LEU A 145 20.85 13.06 -7.77
N ASP A 146 21.63 12.62 -8.73
CA ASP A 146 22.73 13.39 -9.29
C ASP A 146 22.26 14.70 -9.97
N PRO A 147 23.06 15.75 -9.97
CA PRO A 147 22.78 16.98 -10.69
C PRO A 147 22.78 16.71 -12.21
N VAL A 148 21.76 17.17 -12.89
CA VAL A 148 21.64 17.05 -14.35
C VAL A 148 22.12 18.33 -14.98
N ILE A 149 23.14 18.24 -15.84
CA ILE A 149 23.79 19.39 -16.49
C ILE A 149 23.56 19.29 -18.01
N GLY A 150 23.25 20.45 -18.62
CA GLY A 150 23.15 20.58 -20.07
C GLY A 150 21.94 19.91 -20.72
N ARG A 151 20.85 19.70 -19.96
CA ARG A 151 19.59 19.10 -20.43
C ARG A 151 18.35 19.98 -20.18
N ASP A 152 18.55 21.27 -19.99
CA ASP A 152 17.48 22.21 -19.63
C ASP A 152 16.42 22.34 -20.72
N ASP A 153 16.81 22.30 -21.97
CA ASP A 153 15.87 22.44 -23.10
C ASP A 153 14.97 21.19 -23.25
N GLU A 154 15.56 20.01 -23.10
CA GLU A 154 14.80 18.75 -23.15
C GLU A 154 13.83 18.65 -21.96
N ILE A 155 14.28 18.98 -20.75
CA ILE A 155 13.43 18.99 -19.56
C ILE A 155 12.29 19.99 -19.74
N ARG A 156 12.57 21.20 -20.23
CA ARG A 156 11.56 22.22 -20.52
C ARG A 156 10.54 21.72 -21.55
N ARG A 157 11.02 21.04 -22.59
CA ARG A 157 10.15 20.43 -23.62
C ARG A 157 9.24 19.35 -23.04
N VAL A 158 9.78 18.48 -22.19
CA VAL A 158 8.99 17.45 -21.47
C VAL A 158 7.91 18.13 -20.62
N MET A 159 8.25 19.16 -19.84
CA MET A 159 7.27 19.90 -19.03
C MET A 159 6.16 20.53 -19.88
N GLN A 160 6.52 21.11 -21.04
CA GLN A 160 5.53 21.66 -21.98
C GLN A 160 4.55 20.60 -22.48
N VAL A 161 5.04 19.39 -22.81
CA VAL A 161 4.19 18.29 -23.26
C VAL A 161 3.30 17.81 -22.13
N LEU A 162 3.84 17.58 -20.93
CA LEU A 162 3.08 17.13 -19.75
C LEU A 162 2.00 18.14 -19.32
N SER A 163 2.22 19.43 -19.55
CA SER A 163 1.26 20.48 -19.20
C SER A 163 0.08 20.61 -20.17
N ARG A 164 0.05 19.84 -21.27
CA ARG A 164 -1.06 19.85 -22.22
C ARG A 164 -2.30 19.18 -21.64
N ARG A 165 -3.49 19.59 -22.09
CA ARG A 165 -4.76 18.96 -21.71
C ARG A 165 -4.93 17.56 -22.33
N THR A 166 -4.39 17.35 -23.54
CA THR A 166 -4.45 16.12 -24.32
C THR A 166 -3.10 15.88 -24.98
N LYS A 167 -2.79 14.62 -25.35
CA LYS A 167 -1.51 14.23 -25.97
C LYS A 167 -0.31 14.67 -25.11
N ASN A 168 -0.44 14.46 -23.80
CA ASN A 168 0.51 14.87 -22.79
C ASN A 168 1.52 13.77 -22.39
N ASN A 169 1.70 12.76 -23.23
CA ASN A 169 2.63 11.65 -22.99
C ASN A 169 3.90 11.90 -23.84
N PRO A 170 4.98 12.47 -23.27
CA PRO A 170 6.24 12.63 -23.97
C PRO A 170 6.97 11.30 -24.14
N VAL A 171 7.63 11.12 -25.28
CA VAL A 171 8.51 9.99 -25.56
C VAL A 171 9.91 10.52 -25.80
N LEU A 172 10.90 10.02 -25.04
CA LEU A 172 12.32 10.35 -25.20
C LEU A 172 12.97 9.31 -26.12
N ILE A 173 13.46 9.76 -27.27
CA ILE A 173 14.12 8.93 -28.28
C ILE A 173 15.60 9.29 -28.34
N GLY A 174 16.47 8.30 -28.51
CA GLY A 174 17.90 8.49 -28.63
C GLY A 174 18.68 7.20 -28.43
N GLU A 175 19.95 7.20 -28.77
CA GLU A 175 20.86 6.07 -28.58
C GLU A 175 21.00 5.67 -27.10
N PRO A 176 21.41 4.43 -26.79
CA PRO A 176 21.76 4.04 -25.43
C PRO A 176 22.84 4.97 -24.85
N GLY A 177 22.75 5.29 -23.56
CA GLY A 177 23.76 6.10 -22.84
C GLY A 177 23.70 7.61 -23.06
N VAL A 178 22.83 8.15 -23.92
CA VAL A 178 22.74 9.61 -24.17
C VAL A 178 22.08 10.41 -23.04
N GLY A 179 21.72 9.78 -21.92
CA GLY A 179 21.16 10.46 -20.75
C GLY A 179 19.64 10.66 -20.77
N LYS A 180 18.86 9.77 -21.41
CA LYS A 180 17.38 9.84 -21.37
C LYS A 180 16.81 9.79 -19.97
N THR A 181 17.35 8.93 -19.11
CA THR A 181 16.93 8.81 -17.70
C THR A 181 17.26 10.08 -16.92
N ALA A 182 18.43 10.69 -17.16
CA ALA A 182 18.82 11.96 -16.52
C ALA A 182 17.80 13.09 -16.77
N ILE A 183 17.15 13.13 -17.94
CA ILE A 183 16.10 14.12 -18.24
C ILE A 183 14.91 13.94 -17.29
N VAL A 184 14.51 12.68 -16.99
CA VAL A 184 13.41 12.37 -16.08
C VAL A 184 13.79 12.68 -14.63
N GLU A 185 15.03 12.38 -14.23
CA GLU A 185 15.58 12.74 -12.91
C GLU A 185 15.65 14.26 -12.74
N GLY A 186 16.09 14.98 -13.77
CA GLY A 186 16.09 16.46 -13.81
C GLY A 186 14.68 17.04 -13.66
N LEU A 187 13.67 16.45 -14.31
CA LEU A 187 12.26 16.82 -14.12
C LEU A 187 11.82 16.60 -12.66
N ALA A 188 12.14 15.44 -12.07
CA ALA A 188 11.79 15.13 -10.68
C ALA A 188 12.42 16.14 -9.70
N ARG A 189 13.68 16.56 -9.93
CA ARG A 189 14.34 17.62 -9.16
C ARG A 189 13.65 18.96 -9.28
N ARG A 190 13.27 19.39 -10.49
CA ARG A 190 12.52 20.66 -10.68
C ARG A 190 11.16 20.64 -10.00
N ILE A 191 10.45 19.50 -10.03
CA ILE A 191 9.18 19.34 -9.28
C ILE A 191 9.43 19.43 -7.77
N ALA A 192 10.46 18.77 -7.26
CA ALA A 192 10.84 18.82 -5.85
C ALA A 192 11.16 20.25 -5.37
N LEU A 193 11.79 21.04 -6.22
CA LEU A 193 12.14 22.44 -5.97
C LEU A 193 11.00 23.44 -6.30
N ASN A 194 9.83 22.94 -6.76
CA ASN A 194 8.73 23.77 -7.27
C ASN A 194 9.08 24.68 -8.46
N ASP A 195 10.17 24.37 -9.20
CA ASP A 195 10.61 25.06 -10.42
C ASP A 195 9.91 24.47 -11.66
N VAL A 196 8.58 24.44 -11.63
CA VAL A 196 7.73 23.89 -12.69
C VAL A 196 6.45 24.71 -12.82
N PRO A 197 5.76 24.62 -13.99
CA PRO A 197 4.42 25.19 -14.15
C PRO A 197 3.44 24.69 -13.08
N ASP A 198 2.41 25.50 -12.74
CA ASP A 198 1.43 25.18 -11.69
C ASP A 198 0.73 23.83 -11.89
N SER A 199 0.54 23.40 -13.14
CA SER A 199 -0.03 22.10 -13.48
C SER A 199 0.79 20.90 -13.01
N LEU A 200 2.10 21.09 -12.80
CA LEU A 200 3.04 20.06 -12.38
C LEU A 200 3.47 20.20 -10.92
N LYS A 201 3.12 21.29 -10.24
CA LYS A 201 3.41 21.45 -8.80
C LYS A 201 2.73 20.37 -7.97
N GLY A 202 3.45 19.84 -6.99
CA GLY A 202 2.95 18.80 -6.10
C GLY A 202 2.72 17.43 -6.75
N LYS A 203 3.10 17.26 -8.03
CA LYS A 203 3.07 15.96 -8.69
C LYS A 203 4.25 15.08 -8.25
N ARG A 204 4.07 13.77 -8.36
CA ARG A 204 5.12 12.77 -8.15
C ARG A 204 5.58 12.22 -9.50
N VAL A 205 6.86 11.98 -9.62
CA VAL A 205 7.46 11.25 -10.75
C VAL A 205 7.84 9.88 -10.23
N LEU A 206 7.19 8.87 -10.76
CA LEU A 206 7.41 7.48 -10.38
C LEU A 206 8.04 6.74 -11.57
N SER A 207 9.12 6.03 -11.32
CA SER A 207 9.77 5.15 -12.29
C SER A 207 9.27 3.73 -12.11
N LEU A 208 8.56 3.19 -13.10
CA LEU A 208 8.03 1.83 -13.06
C LEU A 208 9.15 0.81 -13.29
N ASP A 209 9.28 -0.14 -12.36
CA ASP A 209 10.17 -1.30 -12.49
C ASP A 209 9.41 -2.48 -13.10
N LEU A 210 9.59 -2.67 -14.40
CA LEU A 210 9.00 -3.80 -15.12
C LEU A 210 9.57 -5.16 -14.66
N GLY A 211 10.83 -5.18 -14.19
CA GLY A 211 11.44 -6.39 -13.64
C GLY A 211 10.74 -6.83 -12.36
N ALA A 212 10.47 -5.89 -11.45
CA ALA A 212 9.73 -6.16 -10.23
C ALA A 212 8.28 -6.61 -10.50
N LEU A 213 7.62 -6.05 -11.51
CA LEU A 213 6.27 -6.48 -11.92
C LEU A 213 6.22 -7.94 -12.39
N VAL A 214 7.22 -8.38 -13.14
CA VAL A 214 7.29 -9.74 -13.69
C VAL A 214 7.82 -10.73 -12.65
N ALA A 215 8.69 -10.29 -11.74
CA ALA A 215 9.30 -11.14 -10.73
C ALA A 215 8.23 -11.79 -9.84
N GLY A 216 8.29 -13.13 -9.73
CA GLY A 216 7.35 -13.90 -8.91
C GLY A 216 5.94 -14.05 -9.47
N ALA A 217 5.61 -13.49 -10.64
CA ALA A 217 4.35 -13.78 -11.32
C ALA A 217 4.40 -15.19 -11.92
N LYS A 218 3.56 -16.10 -11.42
CA LYS A 218 3.49 -17.48 -11.90
C LYS A 218 2.69 -17.60 -13.20
N TYR A 219 1.74 -16.71 -13.42
CA TYR A 219 0.84 -16.70 -14.56
C TYR A 219 0.73 -15.31 -15.16
N ARG A 220 0.44 -15.27 -16.46
CA ARG A 220 0.25 -14.01 -17.20
C ARG A 220 -0.82 -13.10 -16.57
N GLY A 221 -1.89 -13.69 -16.01
CA GLY A 221 -2.96 -12.93 -15.34
C GLY A 221 -2.47 -12.12 -14.16
N GLU A 222 -1.57 -12.65 -13.34
CA GLU A 222 -1.00 -11.91 -12.19
C GLU A 222 -0.21 -10.67 -12.63
N PHE A 223 0.55 -10.76 -13.71
CA PHE A 223 1.25 -9.61 -14.28
C PHE A 223 0.27 -8.55 -14.78
N GLU A 224 -0.79 -8.97 -15.50
CA GLU A 224 -1.82 -8.04 -16.00
C GLU A 224 -2.57 -7.34 -14.86
N GLU A 225 -2.85 -8.04 -13.75
CA GLU A 225 -3.46 -7.46 -12.55
C GLU A 225 -2.54 -6.44 -11.88
N ARG A 226 -1.26 -6.78 -11.68
CA ARG A 226 -0.26 -5.86 -11.11
C ARG A 226 -0.10 -4.60 -11.97
N LEU A 227 -0.07 -4.76 -13.29
CA LEU A 227 0.05 -3.64 -14.24
C LEU A 227 -1.20 -2.75 -14.24
N LYS A 228 -2.39 -3.32 -14.03
CA LYS A 228 -3.63 -2.53 -13.88
C LYS A 228 -3.72 -1.79 -12.54
N ALA A 229 -3.05 -2.30 -11.51
CA ALA A 229 -3.02 -1.70 -10.19
C ALA A 229 -2.08 -0.50 -10.08
N VAL A 230 -1.07 -0.41 -10.96
CA VAL A 230 -0.16 0.72 -11.12
C VAL A 230 -0.76 1.81 -11.99
#